data_2c2fc9f6ec27d9c81dd9ba9cc5c803c8
#
_entry.id   2c2fc9f6ec27d9c81dd9ba9cc5c803c8
#
_cell.length_a   1.000
_cell.length_b   1.000
_cell.length_c   1.000
_cell.angle_alpha   90.00
_cell.angle_beta   90.00
_cell.angle_gamma   90.00
#
_symmetry.space_group_name_H-M   'P 1'
#
loop_
_entity.id
_entity.type
_entity.pdbx_description
1 polymer ?
#
loop_
_entity_poly.entity_id
_entity_poly.type
_entity_poly.pdbx_seq_one_letter_code
_entity_poly.pdbx_strand_id
1 'polypeptide(L)'
;MSAINERNLKFETLQLHVGQETADSVTDARAVPIYQTSSYVFHNSQHAADRFALKDAGNIYGRLTNPTEDVFERRIAALEGGTAALAVASGAAAVSYALQALAKAGDNIVAAKTIYGGTYNWLEHTFSEYGVTTKFVDPDEENAFENAIDENTKAVFIESLGNPNSNIIDIEEVANIAHSHKIPLVIDSTFATPYLLRPFEYGADIVVHSATKFIGGHGTALGGVIVESGKFDWAASGKFPQFSEPNASYHGAVFTAVSYTHLTLPT
;
A
#
# COMPACT_ATOMS: atom_id res chain seq x y z
N MET A 1 12.98 -7.05 -10.60
CA MET A 1 13.80 -6.52 -9.47
C MET A 1 14.85 -5.60 -10.08
N SER A 2 15.00 -4.39 -9.54
CA SER A 2 16.02 -3.48 -10.08
C SER A 2 17.41 -3.96 -9.68
N ALA A 3 18.41 -3.72 -10.53
CA ALA A 3 19.82 -4.05 -10.27
C ALA A 3 20.36 -3.40 -8.96
N ILE A 4 19.63 -2.49 -8.37
CA ILE A 4 19.96 -1.83 -7.10
C ILE A 4 19.68 -2.73 -5.90
N ASN A 5 18.60 -3.52 -5.89
CA ASN A 5 18.28 -4.43 -4.78
C ASN A 5 19.31 -5.55 -4.60
N GLU A 6 20.09 -5.85 -5.65
CA GLU A 6 21.18 -6.83 -5.58
C GLU A 6 22.47 -6.29 -4.92
N ARG A 7 22.56 -4.97 -4.68
CA ARG A 7 23.79 -4.31 -4.21
C ARG A 7 23.87 -4.09 -2.71
N ASN A 8 22.86 -4.46 -1.92
CA ASN A 8 22.81 -4.21 -0.47
C ASN A 8 23.17 -2.75 -0.11
N LEU A 9 22.45 -1.81 -0.76
CA LEU A 9 22.69 -0.38 -0.60
C LEU A 9 22.19 0.14 0.75
N LYS A 10 22.88 1.14 1.29
CA LYS A 10 22.43 1.83 2.49
C LYS A 10 21.21 2.69 2.24
N PHE A 11 20.46 2.97 3.30
CA PHE A 11 19.22 3.75 3.27
C PHE A 11 19.39 5.10 2.55
N GLU A 12 20.46 5.83 2.83
CA GLU A 12 20.75 7.13 2.23
C GLU A 12 20.95 7.03 0.70
N THR A 13 21.56 5.95 0.25
CA THR A 13 21.74 5.69 -1.19
C THR A 13 20.41 5.33 -1.86
N LEU A 14 19.56 4.54 -1.19
CA LEU A 14 18.22 4.21 -1.67
C LEU A 14 17.38 5.49 -1.84
N GLN A 15 17.41 6.41 -0.86
CA GLN A 15 16.69 7.68 -0.92
C GLN A 15 17.01 8.51 -2.17
N LEU A 16 18.25 8.44 -2.65
CA LEU A 16 18.72 9.29 -3.75
C LEU A 16 18.60 8.63 -5.13
N HIS A 17 18.65 7.31 -5.22
CA HIS A 17 18.91 6.66 -6.50
C HIS A 17 17.84 5.69 -6.99
N VAL A 18 17.06 5.07 -6.08
CA VAL A 18 16.03 4.12 -6.52
C VAL A 18 14.98 4.81 -7.38
N GLY A 19 14.65 4.17 -8.49
CA GLY A 19 13.68 4.69 -9.45
C GLY A 19 14.30 5.61 -10.53
N GLN A 20 15.55 6.06 -10.32
CA GLN A 20 16.27 6.92 -11.30
C GLN A 20 17.70 6.43 -11.54
N GLU A 21 17.87 5.12 -11.63
CA GLU A 21 19.16 4.47 -11.83
C GLU A 21 19.79 4.85 -13.17
N THR A 22 18.94 5.06 -14.17
CA THR A 22 19.32 5.49 -15.51
C THR A 22 18.84 6.92 -15.78
N ALA A 23 19.57 7.67 -16.59
CA ALA A 23 19.11 8.94 -17.09
C ALA A 23 17.90 8.77 -18.03
N ASP A 24 17.14 9.84 -18.26
CA ASP A 24 16.07 9.83 -19.27
C ASP A 24 16.62 9.45 -20.65
N SER A 25 16.00 8.47 -21.29
CA SER A 25 16.52 7.87 -22.52
C SER A 25 16.44 8.77 -23.75
N VAL A 26 15.68 9.87 -23.68
CA VAL A 26 15.48 10.79 -24.80
C VAL A 26 16.37 12.03 -24.67
N THR A 27 16.52 12.53 -23.44
CA THR A 27 17.17 13.82 -23.17
C THR A 27 18.48 13.70 -22.40
N ASP A 28 18.82 12.49 -21.92
CA ASP A 28 19.91 12.23 -20.98
C ASP A 28 19.80 13.01 -19.67
N ALA A 29 18.61 13.53 -19.35
CA ALA A 29 18.37 14.28 -18.11
C ALA A 29 18.58 13.37 -16.89
N ARG A 30 19.38 13.84 -15.95
CA ARG A 30 19.62 13.13 -14.69
C ARG A 30 18.46 13.25 -13.73
N ALA A 31 17.82 14.42 -13.68
CA ALA A 31 16.60 14.61 -12.90
C ALA A 31 15.43 13.88 -13.57
N VAL A 32 14.53 13.34 -12.75
CA VAL A 32 13.32 12.68 -13.28
C VAL A 32 12.44 13.70 -13.98
N PRO A 33 12.12 13.52 -15.28
CA PRO A 33 11.18 14.41 -15.96
C PRO A 33 9.78 14.37 -15.34
N ILE A 34 9.08 15.50 -15.39
CA ILE A 34 7.67 15.58 -14.97
C ILE A 34 6.79 15.26 -16.18
N TYR A 35 6.22 14.05 -16.20
CA TYR A 35 5.30 13.62 -17.26
C TYR A 35 3.87 14.05 -16.93
N GLN A 36 3.55 15.31 -17.22
CA GLN A 36 2.20 15.86 -17.00
C GLN A 36 1.30 15.53 -18.20
N THR A 37 0.86 14.28 -18.26
CA THR A 37 -0.02 13.77 -19.33
C THR A 37 -1.08 12.82 -18.78
N SER A 38 -2.24 12.78 -19.44
CA SER A 38 -3.31 11.83 -19.10
C SER A 38 -3.20 10.51 -19.85
N SER A 39 -2.63 10.51 -21.07
CA SER A 39 -2.64 9.33 -21.95
C SER A 39 -1.37 9.20 -22.77
N TYR A 40 -1.14 8.00 -23.26
CA TYR A 40 0.02 7.64 -24.06
C TYR A 40 -0.45 7.06 -25.41
N VAL A 41 0.32 7.29 -26.47
CA VAL A 41 0.00 6.81 -27.81
C VAL A 41 0.58 5.42 -28.05
N PHE A 42 -0.08 4.66 -28.92
CA PHE A 42 0.38 3.34 -29.35
C PHE A 42 0.97 3.42 -30.76
N HIS A 43 1.95 2.58 -31.05
CA HIS A 43 2.61 2.55 -32.36
C HIS A 43 1.68 1.99 -33.44
N ASN A 44 0.79 1.05 -33.09
CA ASN A 44 -0.21 0.43 -33.95
C ASN A 44 -1.25 -0.30 -33.10
N SER A 45 -2.28 -0.88 -33.75
CA SER A 45 -3.37 -1.58 -33.06
C SER A 45 -2.91 -2.83 -32.30
N GLN A 46 -1.90 -3.55 -32.80
CA GLN A 46 -1.37 -4.72 -32.12
C GLN A 46 -0.64 -4.33 -30.83
N HIS A 47 0.15 -3.26 -30.86
CA HIS A 47 0.81 -2.71 -29.66
C HIS A 47 -0.23 -2.32 -28.60
N ALA A 48 -1.33 -1.67 -29.00
CA ALA A 48 -2.42 -1.37 -28.08
C ALA A 48 -3.04 -2.64 -27.48
N ALA A 49 -3.34 -3.63 -28.31
CA ALA A 49 -3.90 -4.90 -27.85
C ALA A 49 -3.00 -5.63 -26.85
N ASP A 50 -1.69 -5.64 -27.09
CA ASP A 50 -0.71 -6.31 -26.23
C ASP A 50 -0.56 -5.58 -24.89
N ARG A 51 -0.60 -4.23 -24.87
CA ARG A 51 -0.63 -3.41 -23.65
C ARG A 51 -1.85 -3.72 -22.79
N PHE A 52 -3.06 -3.67 -23.38
CA PHE A 52 -4.29 -3.96 -22.66
C PHE A 52 -4.41 -5.42 -22.22
N ALA A 53 -3.79 -6.34 -22.94
CA ALA A 53 -3.72 -7.75 -22.55
C ALA A 53 -2.59 -8.07 -21.53
N LEU A 54 -1.88 -7.06 -21.02
CA LEU A 54 -0.75 -7.19 -20.08
C LEU A 54 0.41 -8.07 -20.63
N LYS A 55 0.54 -8.18 -21.95
CA LYS A 55 1.62 -8.91 -22.63
C LYS A 55 2.84 -8.05 -22.87
N ASP A 56 2.66 -6.75 -22.97
CA ASP A 56 3.68 -5.76 -23.14
C ASP A 56 3.59 -4.71 -22.02
N ALA A 57 4.67 -4.54 -21.25
CA ALA A 57 4.72 -3.60 -20.14
C ALA A 57 4.88 -2.16 -20.63
N GLY A 58 4.24 -1.20 -19.97
CA GLY A 58 4.42 0.23 -20.20
C GLY A 58 3.16 1.07 -20.00
N ASN A 59 3.28 2.34 -20.36
CA ASN A 59 2.27 3.32 -20.05
C ASN A 59 1.08 3.25 -21.02
N ILE A 60 -0.13 3.38 -20.47
CA ILE A 60 -1.40 3.42 -21.19
C ILE A 60 -2.13 4.72 -20.88
N TYR A 61 -2.34 4.97 -19.60
CA TYR A 61 -3.10 6.10 -19.09
C TYR A 61 -2.55 6.54 -17.73
N GLY A 62 -2.41 7.85 -17.51
CA GLY A 62 -1.74 8.42 -16.33
C GLY A 62 -2.34 8.04 -14.98
N ARG A 63 -3.62 7.62 -14.94
CA ARG A 63 -4.23 7.08 -13.72
C ARG A 63 -3.70 5.69 -13.35
N LEU A 64 -3.27 4.90 -14.34
CA LEU A 64 -2.77 3.54 -14.15
C LEU A 64 -1.25 3.50 -13.98
N THR A 65 -0.55 4.29 -14.79
CA THR A 65 0.91 4.32 -14.81
C THR A 65 1.40 5.70 -15.24
N ASN A 66 2.34 6.26 -14.50
CA ASN A 66 3.02 7.50 -14.88
C ASN A 66 4.50 7.38 -14.50
N PRO A 67 5.44 7.66 -15.42
CA PRO A 67 6.88 7.50 -15.14
C PRO A 67 7.39 8.36 -13.98
N THR A 68 6.76 9.49 -13.69
CA THR A 68 7.14 10.35 -12.56
C THR A 68 6.69 9.72 -11.23
N GLU A 69 5.46 9.20 -11.19
CA GLU A 69 4.91 8.51 -10.01
C GLU A 69 5.65 7.19 -9.75
N ASP A 70 5.98 6.43 -10.79
CA ASP A 70 6.72 5.16 -10.70
C ASP A 70 8.04 5.32 -9.94
N VAL A 71 8.75 6.44 -10.12
CA VAL A 71 9.97 6.71 -9.35
C VAL A 71 9.68 6.85 -7.85
N PHE A 72 8.62 7.54 -7.48
CA PHE A 72 8.21 7.67 -6.08
C PHE A 72 7.81 6.31 -5.50
N GLU A 73 6.98 5.56 -6.21
CA GLU A 73 6.50 4.23 -5.81
C GLU A 73 7.65 3.26 -5.58
N ARG A 74 8.55 3.11 -6.56
CA ARG A 74 9.72 2.23 -6.42
C ARG A 74 10.64 2.64 -5.29
N ARG A 75 10.82 3.95 -5.09
CA ARG A 75 11.69 4.48 -4.02
C ARG A 75 11.12 4.20 -2.65
N ILE A 76 9.84 4.48 -2.42
CA ILE A 76 9.20 4.21 -1.13
C ILE A 76 9.13 2.71 -0.85
N ALA A 77 8.80 1.88 -1.85
CA ALA A 77 8.85 0.42 -1.69
C ALA A 77 10.24 -0.05 -1.23
N ALA A 78 11.30 0.45 -1.86
CA ALA A 78 12.66 0.09 -1.46
C ALA A 78 13.06 0.58 -0.07
N LEU A 79 12.62 1.78 0.33
CA LEU A 79 12.90 2.35 1.65
C LEU A 79 12.18 1.60 2.77
N GLU A 80 10.94 1.19 2.54
CA GLU A 80 10.18 0.34 3.47
C GLU A 80 10.69 -1.12 3.50
N GLY A 81 11.38 -1.56 2.46
CA GLY A 81 11.72 -2.96 2.26
C GLY A 81 10.55 -3.80 1.74
N GLY A 82 9.58 -3.15 1.09
CA GLY A 82 8.43 -3.77 0.45
C GLY A 82 8.70 -4.22 -0.98
N THR A 83 7.74 -4.93 -1.55
CA THR A 83 7.80 -5.45 -2.93
C THR A 83 7.31 -4.43 -3.94
N ALA A 84 6.25 -3.70 -3.61
CA ALA A 84 5.61 -2.71 -4.48
C ALA A 84 4.97 -1.60 -3.67
N ALA A 85 4.75 -0.45 -4.30
CA ALA A 85 3.98 0.64 -3.75
C ALA A 85 3.05 1.26 -4.79
N LEU A 86 2.00 1.91 -4.32
CA LEU A 86 1.02 2.64 -5.13
C LEU A 86 0.90 4.07 -4.57
N ALA A 87 1.24 5.05 -5.39
CA ALA A 87 1.02 6.46 -5.07
C ALA A 87 -0.46 6.83 -5.27
N VAL A 88 -0.97 7.63 -4.35
CA VAL A 88 -2.36 8.08 -4.37
C VAL A 88 -2.45 9.55 -3.94
N ALA A 89 -3.60 10.18 -4.16
CA ALA A 89 -3.78 11.61 -3.99
C ALA A 89 -3.63 12.12 -2.53
N SER A 90 -3.79 11.25 -1.53
CA SER A 90 -3.71 11.65 -0.12
C SER A 90 -3.54 10.43 0.81
N GLY A 91 -3.15 10.68 2.07
CA GLY A 91 -3.14 9.64 3.10
C GLY A 91 -4.52 9.03 3.34
N ALA A 92 -5.59 9.83 3.30
CA ALA A 92 -6.96 9.32 3.41
C ALA A 92 -7.29 8.36 2.26
N ALA A 93 -6.87 8.67 1.02
CA ALA A 93 -7.01 7.75 -0.11
C ALA A 93 -6.19 6.47 0.10
N ALA A 94 -4.97 6.57 0.65
CA ALA A 94 -4.15 5.40 0.93
C ALA A 94 -4.83 4.45 1.92
N VAL A 95 -5.32 4.95 3.05
CA VAL A 95 -6.06 4.15 4.04
C VAL A 95 -7.32 3.54 3.43
N SER A 96 -8.16 4.38 2.79
CA SER A 96 -9.44 3.90 2.26
C SER A 96 -9.26 2.85 1.17
N TYR A 97 -8.33 3.03 0.25
CA TYR A 97 -8.09 2.04 -0.82
C TYR A 97 -7.49 0.74 -0.29
N ALA A 98 -6.54 0.82 0.64
CA ALA A 98 -5.97 -0.37 1.26
C ALA A 98 -7.06 -1.22 1.94
N LEU A 99 -7.92 -0.61 2.75
CA LEU A 99 -8.95 -1.33 3.49
C LEU A 99 -10.13 -1.78 2.60
N GLN A 100 -10.52 -0.98 1.59
CA GLN A 100 -11.54 -1.39 0.61
C GLN A 100 -11.08 -2.57 -0.26
N ALA A 101 -9.77 -2.71 -0.50
CA ALA A 101 -9.24 -3.88 -1.20
C ALA A 101 -9.43 -5.17 -0.41
N LEU A 102 -9.40 -5.07 0.91
CA LEU A 102 -9.44 -6.22 1.81
C LEU A 102 -10.86 -6.62 2.22
N ALA A 103 -11.74 -5.65 2.47
CA ALA A 103 -13.04 -5.86 3.07
C ALA A 103 -14.19 -5.42 2.16
N LYS A 104 -15.28 -6.18 2.17
CA LYS A 104 -16.54 -5.93 1.44
C LYS A 104 -17.73 -5.95 2.42
N ALA A 105 -18.91 -5.61 1.93
CA ALA A 105 -20.14 -5.66 2.75
C ALA A 105 -20.30 -7.01 3.48
N GLY A 106 -20.54 -6.94 4.77
CA GLY A 106 -20.63 -8.08 5.68
C GLY A 106 -19.32 -8.42 6.40
N ASP A 107 -18.18 -7.88 5.96
CA ASP A 107 -16.90 -8.03 6.63
C ASP A 107 -16.69 -6.98 7.74
N ASN A 108 -15.64 -7.17 8.54
CA ASN A 108 -15.22 -6.17 9.52
C ASN A 108 -13.70 -5.98 9.56
N ILE A 109 -13.30 -4.84 10.12
CA ILE A 109 -11.92 -4.46 10.43
C ILE A 109 -11.79 -4.34 11.95
N VAL A 110 -10.72 -4.84 12.53
CA VAL A 110 -10.33 -4.54 13.90
C VAL A 110 -9.33 -3.39 13.89
N ALA A 111 -9.62 -2.30 14.58
CA ALA A 111 -8.75 -1.12 14.57
C ALA A 111 -8.45 -0.62 15.98
N ALA A 112 -7.22 -0.15 16.22
CA ALA A 112 -6.92 0.57 17.44
C ALA A 112 -7.75 1.86 17.52
N LYS A 113 -8.29 2.19 18.70
CA LYS A 113 -9.03 3.46 18.91
C LYS A 113 -8.13 4.69 18.90
N THR A 114 -6.81 4.51 19.01
CA THR A 114 -5.80 5.58 19.12
C THR A 114 -5.20 5.96 17.76
N ILE A 115 -6.01 5.98 16.72
CA ILE A 115 -5.64 6.34 15.35
C ILE A 115 -6.06 7.77 15.00
N TYR A 116 -5.54 8.29 13.89
CA TYR A 116 -5.91 9.59 13.36
C TYR A 116 -7.43 9.77 13.26
N GLY A 117 -7.92 10.89 13.79
CA GLY A 117 -9.36 11.15 13.88
C GLY A 117 -10.10 11.11 12.53
N GLY A 118 -9.46 11.48 11.43
CA GLY A 118 -10.04 11.36 10.09
C GLY A 118 -10.25 9.91 9.66
N THR A 119 -9.29 9.04 9.96
CA THR A 119 -9.39 7.59 9.72
C THR A 119 -10.44 6.96 10.63
N TYR A 120 -10.44 7.31 11.93
CA TYR A 120 -11.46 6.86 12.87
C TYR A 120 -12.87 7.20 12.37
N ASN A 121 -13.08 8.45 12.01
CA ASN A 121 -14.37 8.94 11.54
C ASN A 121 -14.82 8.27 10.25
N TRP A 122 -13.88 8.04 9.32
CA TRP A 122 -14.16 7.32 8.07
C TRP A 122 -14.54 5.85 8.34
N LEU A 123 -13.82 5.16 9.20
CA LEU A 123 -14.10 3.77 9.57
C LEU A 123 -15.45 3.63 10.29
N GLU A 124 -15.74 4.51 11.25
CA GLU A 124 -16.95 4.44 12.08
C GLU A 124 -18.21 4.78 11.29
N HIS A 125 -18.17 5.83 10.47
CA HIS A 125 -19.36 6.37 9.83
C HIS A 125 -19.44 6.08 8.33
N THR A 126 -18.38 6.38 7.58
CA THR A 126 -18.45 6.28 6.12
C THR A 126 -18.33 4.82 5.66
N PHE A 127 -17.37 4.07 6.19
CA PHE A 127 -17.14 2.70 5.74
C PHE A 127 -18.28 1.77 6.16
N SER A 128 -18.95 2.07 7.26
CA SER A 128 -20.15 1.36 7.70
C SER A 128 -21.34 1.50 6.73
N GLU A 129 -21.44 2.64 6.02
CA GLU A 129 -22.48 2.82 4.98
C GLU A 129 -22.25 1.89 3.77
N TYR A 130 -21.03 1.41 3.55
CA TYR A 130 -20.70 0.39 2.55
C TYR A 130 -20.85 -1.04 3.08
N GLY A 131 -21.38 -1.19 4.31
CA GLY A 131 -21.64 -2.48 4.93
C GLY A 131 -20.44 -3.15 5.58
N VAL A 132 -19.32 -2.44 5.74
CA VAL A 132 -18.14 -2.92 6.48
C VAL A 132 -18.15 -2.30 7.87
N THR A 133 -18.15 -3.12 8.91
CA THR A 133 -18.12 -2.62 10.30
C THR A 133 -16.70 -2.52 10.84
N THR A 134 -16.48 -1.66 11.82
CA THR A 134 -15.19 -1.56 12.50
C THR A 134 -15.36 -1.84 13.99
N LYS A 135 -14.50 -2.70 14.51
CA LYS A 135 -14.38 -2.98 15.94
C LYS A 135 -13.17 -2.25 16.49
N PHE A 136 -13.43 -1.14 17.17
CA PHE A 136 -12.37 -0.38 17.81
C PHE A 136 -11.97 -0.99 19.14
N VAL A 137 -10.67 -1.18 19.33
CA VAL A 137 -10.09 -1.75 20.55
C VAL A 137 -9.16 -0.75 21.23
N ASP A 138 -9.09 -0.87 22.56
CA ASP A 138 -8.05 -0.19 23.33
C ASP A 138 -6.74 -1.01 23.23
N PRO A 139 -5.68 -0.48 22.62
CA PRO A 139 -4.44 -1.23 22.52
C PRO A 139 -3.74 -1.48 23.86
N ASP A 140 -4.14 -0.77 24.93
CA ASP A 140 -3.58 -0.95 26.27
C ASP A 140 -4.35 -2.02 27.08
N GLU A 141 -5.47 -2.55 26.57
CA GLU A 141 -6.21 -3.65 27.18
C GLU A 141 -5.64 -5.00 26.76
N GLU A 142 -5.48 -5.89 27.74
CA GLU A 142 -4.93 -7.24 27.50
C GLU A 142 -5.81 -8.04 26.53
N ASN A 143 -5.19 -8.65 25.52
CA ASN A 143 -5.85 -9.45 24.48
C ASN A 143 -6.92 -8.70 23.67
N ALA A 144 -6.92 -7.37 23.65
CA ALA A 144 -7.96 -6.58 22.99
C ALA A 144 -8.13 -6.92 21.50
N PHE A 145 -7.04 -7.03 20.77
CA PHE A 145 -7.06 -7.40 19.34
C PHE A 145 -7.55 -8.85 19.15
N GLU A 146 -7.03 -9.80 19.92
CA GLU A 146 -7.41 -11.21 19.84
C GLU A 146 -8.91 -11.41 20.08
N ASN A 147 -9.45 -10.78 21.13
CA ASN A 147 -10.85 -10.89 21.50
C ASN A 147 -11.83 -10.24 20.51
N ALA A 148 -11.36 -9.27 19.72
CA ALA A 148 -12.18 -8.56 18.74
C ALA A 148 -12.23 -9.28 17.37
N ILE A 149 -11.25 -10.10 17.05
CA ILE A 149 -11.19 -10.80 15.77
C ILE A 149 -12.24 -11.90 15.69
N ASP A 150 -12.96 -11.99 14.57
CA ASP A 150 -13.89 -13.07 14.26
C ASP A 150 -13.71 -13.58 12.81
N GLU A 151 -14.60 -14.46 12.38
CA GLU A 151 -14.57 -15.08 11.05
C GLU A 151 -14.71 -14.08 9.90
N ASN A 152 -15.39 -12.96 10.13
CA ASN A 152 -15.62 -11.89 9.15
C ASN A 152 -14.53 -10.83 9.18
N THR A 153 -13.58 -10.90 10.12
CA THR A 153 -12.48 -9.94 10.19
C THR A 153 -11.51 -10.15 9.03
N LYS A 154 -11.18 -9.04 8.33
CA LYS A 154 -10.33 -9.04 7.13
C LYS A 154 -8.98 -8.38 7.35
N ALA A 155 -8.83 -7.53 8.34
CA ALA A 155 -7.55 -6.92 8.67
C ALA A 155 -7.56 -6.40 10.12
N VAL A 156 -6.36 -6.26 10.66
CA VAL A 156 -6.10 -5.39 11.81
C VAL A 156 -5.48 -4.10 11.29
N PHE A 157 -5.93 -2.96 11.81
CA PHE A 157 -5.42 -1.63 11.45
C PHE A 157 -4.92 -0.89 12.69
N ILE A 158 -3.66 -0.42 12.65
CA ILE A 158 -3.04 0.38 13.71
C ILE A 158 -2.23 1.54 13.13
N GLU A 159 -1.81 2.48 13.98
CA GLU A 159 -0.77 3.46 13.66
C GLU A 159 0.53 3.11 14.39
N SER A 160 1.66 3.29 13.72
CA SER A 160 2.98 3.07 14.34
C SER A 160 3.26 4.01 15.50
N LEU A 161 2.69 5.21 15.45
CA LEU A 161 2.66 6.20 16.51
C LEU A 161 1.27 6.83 16.52
N GLY A 162 0.51 6.56 17.57
CA GLY A 162 -0.90 6.98 17.68
C GLY A 162 -1.10 8.49 17.66
N ASN A 163 -2.18 8.95 17.06
CA ASN A 163 -2.53 10.36 16.93
C ASN A 163 -3.93 10.63 17.54
N PRO A 164 -4.08 11.43 18.61
CA PRO A 164 -3.05 12.34 19.18
C PRO A 164 -2.25 11.77 20.37
N ASN A 165 -2.50 10.56 20.81
CA ASN A 165 -2.02 10.06 22.12
C ASN A 165 -0.52 9.76 22.13
N SER A 166 0.14 9.69 20.98
CA SER A 166 1.57 9.34 20.86
C SER A 166 1.93 7.98 21.49
N ASN A 167 0.95 7.09 21.64
CA ASN A 167 1.17 5.73 22.13
C ASN A 167 1.86 4.89 21.04
N ILE A 168 2.66 3.94 21.49
CA ILE A 168 3.36 2.96 20.64
C ILE A 168 2.73 1.60 20.90
N ILE A 169 2.35 0.91 19.84
CA ILE A 169 1.79 -0.44 19.89
C ILE A 169 2.90 -1.42 19.52
N ASP A 170 2.97 -2.57 20.18
CA ASP A 170 3.87 -3.65 19.80
C ASP A 170 3.42 -4.27 18.49
N ILE A 171 4.11 -3.90 17.41
CA ILE A 171 3.76 -4.31 16.04
C ILE A 171 3.92 -5.82 15.88
N GLU A 172 4.96 -6.42 16.45
CA GLU A 172 5.25 -7.84 16.32
C GLU A 172 4.17 -8.69 17.02
N GLU A 173 3.72 -8.26 18.20
CA GLU A 173 2.62 -8.91 18.90
C GLU A 173 1.34 -8.86 18.08
N VAL A 174 0.93 -7.68 17.59
CA VAL A 174 -0.30 -7.52 16.80
C VAL A 174 -0.20 -8.26 15.46
N ALA A 175 0.97 -8.27 14.81
CA ALA A 175 1.19 -9.05 13.60
C ALA A 175 1.00 -10.55 13.85
N ASN A 176 1.56 -11.07 14.93
CA ASN A 176 1.41 -12.48 15.30
C ASN A 176 -0.06 -12.84 15.54
N ILE A 177 -0.81 -11.99 16.23
CA ILE A 177 -2.26 -12.15 16.43
C ILE A 177 -2.96 -12.17 15.06
N ALA A 178 -2.78 -11.17 14.22
CA ALA A 178 -3.42 -11.09 12.91
C ALA A 178 -3.11 -12.33 12.04
N HIS A 179 -1.86 -12.75 12.00
CA HIS A 179 -1.42 -13.91 11.21
C HIS A 179 -1.97 -15.24 11.74
N SER A 180 -2.15 -15.38 13.06
CA SER A 180 -2.79 -16.58 13.65
C SER A 180 -4.22 -16.77 13.13
N HIS A 181 -4.91 -15.66 12.84
CA HIS A 181 -6.24 -15.59 12.24
C HIS A 181 -6.23 -15.51 10.70
N LYS A 182 -5.05 -15.61 10.07
CA LYS A 182 -4.87 -15.56 8.60
C LYS A 182 -5.37 -14.26 7.98
N ILE A 183 -5.20 -13.14 8.66
CA ILE A 183 -5.50 -11.81 8.17
C ILE A 183 -4.27 -10.91 8.21
N PRO A 184 -4.15 -9.92 7.31
CA PRO A 184 -3.01 -9.01 7.28
C PRO A 184 -3.10 -7.96 8.38
N LEU A 185 -1.91 -7.48 8.79
CA LEU A 185 -1.73 -6.27 9.58
C LEU A 185 -1.46 -5.10 8.66
N VAL A 186 -2.32 -4.07 8.72
CA VAL A 186 -2.19 -2.80 8.01
C VAL A 186 -1.77 -1.71 9.00
N ILE A 187 -0.70 -0.97 8.67
CA ILE A 187 -0.15 0.06 9.56
C ILE A 187 -0.08 1.41 8.84
N ASP A 188 -0.64 2.44 9.45
CA ASP A 188 -0.32 3.82 9.08
C ASP A 188 0.97 4.24 9.79
N SER A 189 2.05 4.43 9.01
CA SER A 189 3.37 4.81 9.52
C SER A 189 3.76 6.24 9.12
N THR A 190 2.76 7.11 8.99
CA THR A 190 2.92 8.50 8.54
C THR A 190 3.93 9.28 9.39
N PHE A 191 3.88 9.14 10.72
CA PHE A 191 4.78 9.89 11.61
C PHE A 191 6.20 9.34 11.63
N ALA A 192 6.36 8.02 11.62
CA ALA A 192 7.68 7.41 11.68
C ALA A 192 8.44 7.52 10.36
N THR A 193 7.77 7.39 9.23
CA THR A 193 8.35 7.20 7.90
C THR A 193 9.29 6.00 7.84
N PRO A 194 9.74 5.54 6.67
CA PRO A 194 10.71 4.45 6.58
C PRO A 194 12.06 4.75 7.23
N TYR A 195 12.31 6.03 7.56
CA TYR A 195 13.56 6.45 8.19
C TYR A 195 13.66 6.05 9.67
N LEU A 196 12.58 6.24 10.44
CA LEU A 196 12.58 5.93 11.87
C LEU A 196 12.12 4.50 12.16
N LEU A 197 11.19 3.98 11.35
CA LEU A 197 10.61 2.66 11.56
C LEU A 197 10.20 2.04 10.22
N ARG A 198 10.57 0.79 10.01
CA ARG A 198 10.11 -0.04 8.88
C ARG A 198 9.23 -1.16 9.41
N PRO A 199 7.90 -1.01 9.42
CA PRO A 199 6.98 -1.96 10.04
C PRO A 199 7.06 -3.39 9.48
N PHE A 200 7.53 -3.55 8.22
CA PHE A 200 7.75 -4.88 7.62
C PHE A 200 8.83 -5.72 8.31
N GLU A 201 9.72 -5.09 9.07
CA GLU A 201 10.71 -5.80 9.89
C GLU A 201 10.08 -6.43 11.12
N TYR A 202 8.89 -5.97 11.51
CA TYR A 202 8.13 -6.41 12.67
C TYR A 202 6.84 -7.17 12.30
N GLY A 203 6.69 -7.57 11.04
CA GLY A 203 5.59 -8.44 10.62
C GLY A 203 4.38 -7.74 10.00
N ALA A 204 4.41 -6.42 9.79
CA ALA A 204 3.36 -5.76 9.03
C ALA A 204 3.30 -6.28 7.59
N ASP A 205 2.12 -6.26 6.98
CA ASP A 205 1.90 -6.73 5.61
C ASP A 205 1.67 -5.59 4.64
N ILE A 206 0.96 -4.56 5.09
CA ILE A 206 0.67 -3.36 4.30
C ILE A 206 1.00 -2.14 5.16
N VAL A 207 1.74 -1.21 4.59
CA VAL A 207 2.04 0.08 5.21
C VAL A 207 1.44 1.19 4.37
N VAL A 208 0.75 2.13 5.03
CA VAL A 208 0.22 3.33 4.39
C VAL A 208 0.88 4.58 4.96
N HIS A 209 1.02 5.61 4.14
CA HIS A 209 1.52 6.91 4.57
C HIS A 209 0.70 8.06 3.97
N SER A 210 0.47 9.07 4.76
CA SER A 210 0.22 10.41 4.23
C SER A 210 1.56 11.02 3.83
N ALA A 211 1.90 10.93 2.53
CA ALA A 211 3.12 11.55 2.00
C ALA A 211 3.12 13.08 2.15
N THR A 212 1.95 13.67 2.39
CA THR A 212 1.74 15.09 2.76
C THR A 212 2.57 15.53 3.96
N LYS A 213 2.85 14.62 4.89
CA LYS A 213 3.44 14.92 6.20
C LYS A 213 4.98 14.80 6.16
N PHE A 214 5.55 13.88 6.89
CA PHE A 214 7.00 13.81 7.07
C PHE A 214 7.76 13.29 5.84
N ILE A 215 7.13 12.50 4.96
CA ILE A 215 7.75 12.12 3.68
C ILE A 215 7.97 13.36 2.81
N GLY A 216 6.96 14.21 2.62
CA GLY A 216 7.09 15.48 1.90
C GLY A 216 7.91 16.51 2.65
N GLY A 217 7.67 16.68 3.93
CA GLY A 217 8.47 17.49 4.86
C GLY A 217 8.34 19.01 4.71
N HIS A 218 7.52 19.51 3.79
CA HIS A 218 7.46 20.94 3.42
C HIS A 218 6.06 21.56 3.51
N GLY A 219 4.99 20.76 3.63
CA GLY A 219 3.62 21.24 3.79
C GLY A 219 2.99 21.90 2.55
N THR A 220 3.56 21.74 1.36
CA THR A 220 3.09 22.40 0.12
C THR A 220 2.46 21.42 -0.88
N ALA A 221 2.56 20.12 -0.68
CA ALA A 221 1.98 19.11 -1.55
C ALA A 221 1.21 18.05 -0.76
N LEU A 222 0.13 17.57 -1.36
CA LEU A 222 -0.64 16.45 -0.86
C LEU A 222 -0.19 15.16 -1.57
N GLY A 223 -0.24 14.05 -0.84
CA GLY A 223 0.03 12.74 -1.39
C GLY A 223 -0.22 11.64 -0.37
N GLY A 224 -0.38 10.45 -0.85
CA GLY A 224 -0.42 9.22 -0.06
C GLY A 224 0.32 8.12 -0.77
N VAL A 225 0.63 7.06 -0.06
CA VAL A 225 1.22 5.86 -0.64
C VAL A 225 0.81 4.63 0.17
N ILE A 226 0.58 3.55 -0.55
CA ILE A 226 0.34 2.21 -0.01
C ILE A 226 1.55 1.38 -0.39
N VAL A 227 2.14 0.65 0.55
CA VAL A 227 3.27 -0.25 0.30
C VAL A 227 2.90 -1.65 0.76
N GLU A 228 3.22 -2.65 -0.05
CA GLU A 228 3.01 -4.07 0.28
C GLU A 228 4.35 -4.76 0.57
N SER A 229 4.36 -5.58 1.62
CA SER A 229 5.53 -6.38 1.99
C SER A 229 5.88 -7.47 0.98
N GLY A 230 4.88 -8.03 0.31
CA GLY A 230 4.99 -9.24 -0.52
C GLY A 230 5.18 -10.52 0.29
N LYS A 231 4.98 -10.49 1.61
CA LYS A 231 5.21 -11.63 2.52
C LYS A 231 3.93 -12.35 2.93
N PHE A 232 2.77 -11.66 2.89
CA PHE A 232 1.50 -12.27 3.27
C PHE A 232 1.05 -13.28 2.20
N ASP A 233 0.75 -14.50 2.63
CA ASP A 233 0.26 -15.54 1.72
C ASP A 233 -1.25 -15.44 1.53
N TRP A 234 -1.65 -14.60 0.56
CA TRP A 234 -3.05 -14.35 0.20
C TRP A 234 -3.82 -15.63 -0.15
N ALA A 235 -3.15 -16.59 -0.80
CA ALA A 235 -3.78 -17.84 -1.22
C ALA A 235 -3.97 -18.79 -0.03
N ALA A 236 -2.95 -18.98 0.81
CA ALA A 236 -3.04 -19.81 1.99
C ALA A 236 -3.99 -19.27 3.07
N SER A 237 -4.19 -17.96 3.11
CA SER A 237 -5.20 -17.32 3.96
C SER A 237 -6.62 -17.87 3.67
N GLY A 238 -6.97 -18.02 2.39
CA GLY A 238 -8.32 -18.43 1.96
C GLY A 238 -9.41 -17.36 2.17
N LYS A 239 -9.08 -16.19 2.73
CA LYS A 239 -10.03 -15.10 3.02
C LYS A 239 -10.11 -14.05 1.90
N PHE A 240 -9.21 -14.10 0.91
CA PHE A 240 -9.04 -13.08 -0.13
C PHE A 240 -9.05 -13.66 -1.55
N PRO A 241 -10.18 -14.28 -1.97
CA PRO A 241 -10.29 -14.86 -3.33
C PRO A 241 -10.09 -13.81 -4.43
N GLN A 242 -10.42 -12.53 -4.16
CA GLN A 242 -10.21 -11.44 -5.10
C GLN A 242 -8.74 -11.25 -5.53
N PHE A 243 -7.77 -11.71 -4.75
CA PHE A 243 -6.35 -11.64 -5.08
C PHE A 243 -5.79 -12.96 -5.62
N SER A 244 -6.31 -14.09 -5.14
CA SER A 244 -5.76 -15.43 -5.41
C SER A 244 -6.50 -16.20 -6.50
N GLU A 245 -7.67 -15.73 -6.94
CA GLU A 245 -8.47 -16.37 -7.99
C GLU A 245 -8.50 -15.53 -9.28
N PRO A 246 -8.81 -16.13 -10.44
CA PRO A 246 -8.91 -15.41 -11.71
C PRO A 246 -9.96 -14.29 -11.66
N ASN A 247 -9.56 -13.06 -11.96
CA ASN A 247 -10.44 -11.90 -11.99
C ASN A 247 -11.04 -11.68 -13.37
N ALA A 248 -12.37 -11.76 -13.49
CA ALA A 248 -13.09 -11.61 -14.76
C ALA A 248 -12.92 -10.20 -15.38
N SER A 249 -12.82 -9.15 -14.56
CA SER A 249 -12.61 -7.76 -15.02
C SER A 249 -11.21 -7.53 -15.59
N TYR A 250 -10.27 -8.43 -15.31
CA TYR A 250 -8.87 -8.37 -15.74
C TYR A 250 -8.48 -9.59 -16.58
N HIS A 251 -9.37 -10.02 -17.47
CA HIS A 251 -9.14 -11.11 -18.42
C HIS A 251 -8.65 -12.42 -17.76
N GLY A 252 -9.10 -12.69 -16.54
CA GLY A 252 -8.71 -13.89 -15.79
C GLY A 252 -7.34 -13.79 -15.10
N ALA A 253 -6.77 -12.61 -15.00
CA ALA A 253 -5.52 -12.43 -14.23
C ALA A 253 -5.73 -12.79 -12.76
N VAL A 254 -4.76 -13.48 -12.19
CA VAL A 254 -4.64 -13.75 -10.75
C VAL A 254 -3.65 -12.73 -10.19
N PHE A 255 -4.12 -11.82 -9.34
CA PHE A 255 -3.31 -10.68 -8.91
C PHE A 255 -2.05 -11.09 -8.15
N THR A 256 -2.10 -12.13 -7.34
CA THR A 256 -0.92 -12.67 -6.65
C THR A 256 0.12 -13.30 -7.57
N ALA A 257 -0.21 -13.62 -8.81
CA ALA A 257 0.70 -14.17 -9.80
C ALA A 257 1.32 -13.11 -10.72
N VAL A 258 0.83 -11.85 -10.66
CA VAL A 258 1.31 -10.75 -11.51
C VAL A 258 2.14 -9.79 -10.65
N SER A 259 3.44 -9.74 -10.92
CA SER A 259 4.45 -9.09 -10.06
C SER A 259 4.33 -7.57 -9.86
N TYR A 260 3.29 -6.91 -10.38
CA TYR A 260 3.09 -5.46 -10.28
C TYR A 260 1.70 -5.04 -9.78
N THR A 261 0.84 -5.98 -9.35
CA THR A 261 -0.59 -5.68 -9.18
C THR A 261 -1.18 -6.08 -7.84
N HIS A 262 -0.35 -6.36 -6.82
CA HIS A 262 -0.88 -6.78 -5.52
C HIS A 262 -1.82 -5.76 -4.87
N LEU A 263 -1.65 -4.47 -5.16
CA LEU A 263 -2.46 -3.39 -4.59
C LEU A 263 -3.09 -2.45 -5.63
N THR A 264 -2.89 -2.66 -6.92
CA THR A 264 -3.58 -1.86 -7.93
C THR A 264 -5.02 -2.30 -8.02
N LEU A 265 -5.86 -1.66 -7.21
CA LEU A 265 -7.29 -1.77 -7.37
C LEU A 265 -7.71 -1.29 -8.76
N PRO A 266 -8.68 -1.97 -9.38
CA PRO A 266 -9.37 -1.42 -10.53
C PRO A 266 -10.12 -0.16 -10.08
N THR A 267 -9.59 0.99 -10.40
CA THR A 267 -10.28 2.28 -10.22
C THR A 267 -10.91 2.72 -11.54
#